data_0bd1787eeb08c97e7df5fb705e47aa66
#
_entry.id   0bd1787eeb08c97e7df5fb705e47aa66
#
_cell.length_a   1.000
_cell.length_b   1.000
_cell.length_c   1.000
_cell.angle_alpha   90.00
_cell.angle_beta   90.00
_cell.angle_gamma   90.00
#
_symmetry.space_group_name_H-M   'P 1'
#
loop_
_entity.id
_entity.type
_entity.pdbx_description
1 polymer ?
#
loop_
_entity_poly.entity_id
_entity_poly.type
_entity_poly.pdbx_seq_one_letter_code
_entity_poly.pdbx_strand_id
1 'polypeptide(L)'
;MAVKYVFVTGGVVSGLGKGITAASLGRLLKARGYQVTMQKFDPYINVDPGTMNPIQHGEVFVTDDGTETDLDLGHYERFIDESLDKNSNVTTGKIYWSVLQKERHGDYGGGTVQVIPHITNEIKSRFYRPKFPDEERIAIIEVGGTVGDIESQPFLEAIRQFQHDVGHENAILIHVTLIPYLKASGELKTKPTQASVKELQGMGLQPDILVCRSEHPIGQDIKDKIALFCNVPQSHVLQNLDVEYLYEAPLAMEKENLAQVVCESLKLPCPQPDLDDWKSMVNDLRHPQTEVDIAIVGKYIQLHDAYLSVVEALKHGGIANHANVHIHWIDSEHLTIENYEESLKGLDGILVPGGFGTRGTEGKILAVQYAREHKIPFLGICLGMQVAIIEFARNVLGYHDANSIELNPDTLHPVIALMPEQDGIEDLGGTLRLGSYPCKLKEGTKSYELYGKQDIAERHRHRYEVNNDYRKQLEENGMSLVGLSPDGRIVEMIEITEHPFFVGTQGHPELKSRPNHAHPLFKGLVQAAATYKKERGQSL
;
A
#
# COMPACT_ATOMS: atom_id res chain seq x y z
N MET A 1 -0.80 -1.16 31.39
CA MET A 1 -1.05 0.32 31.37
C MET A 1 -2.16 0.63 30.39
N ALA A 2 -2.75 1.84 30.47
CA ALA A 2 -3.79 2.25 29.51
C ALA A 2 -3.19 2.47 28.12
N VAL A 3 -3.94 2.17 27.06
CA VAL A 3 -3.56 2.48 25.67
C VAL A 3 -3.41 4.00 25.52
N LYS A 4 -2.37 4.45 24.85
CA LYS A 4 -2.16 5.84 24.48
C LYS A 4 -2.56 6.09 23.04
N TYR A 5 -3.13 7.23 22.74
CA TYR A 5 -3.67 7.58 21.43
C TYR A 5 -2.99 8.82 20.86
N VAL A 6 -2.59 8.74 19.61
CA VAL A 6 -2.04 9.87 18.86
C VAL A 6 -2.92 10.10 17.65
N PHE A 7 -3.69 11.15 17.64
CA PHE A 7 -4.48 11.56 16.47
C PHE A 7 -3.63 12.42 15.54
N VAL A 8 -3.71 12.16 14.26
CA VAL A 8 -3.02 12.93 13.21
C VAL A 8 -4.05 13.52 12.27
N THR A 9 -4.14 14.83 12.25
CA THR A 9 -5.01 15.60 11.34
C THR A 9 -4.18 16.48 10.43
N GLY A 10 -4.78 17.03 9.39
CA GLY A 10 -4.08 17.97 8.51
C GLY A 10 -4.97 19.09 8.03
N GLY A 11 -4.36 20.18 7.67
CA GLY A 11 -5.04 21.35 7.15
C GLY A 11 -4.28 22.03 6.03
N VAL A 12 -4.85 23.07 5.46
CA VAL A 12 -4.38 23.87 4.33
C VAL A 12 -4.66 23.21 2.98
N VAL A 13 -4.09 22.03 2.69
CA VAL A 13 -4.31 21.27 1.42
C VAL A 13 -4.24 19.77 1.67
N SER A 14 -4.77 18.98 0.74
CA SER A 14 -4.57 17.53 0.68
C SER A 14 -3.12 17.20 0.25
N GLY A 15 -2.68 15.96 0.44
CA GLY A 15 -1.34 15.53 0.01
C GLY A 15 -0.17 16.05 0.86
N LEU A 16 -0.42 16.59 2.06
CA LEU A 16 0.62 17.11 2.96
C LEU A 16 1.55 16.03 3.57
N GLY A 17 1.26 14.75 3.33
CA GLY A 17 2.03 13.66 3.93
C GLY A 17 1.65 13.36 5.38
N LYS A 18 0.36 13.51 5.74
CA LYS A 18 -0.16 13.05 7.05
C LYS A 18 0.17 11.58 7.30
N GLY A 19 -0.14 10.71 6.30
CA GLY A 19 0.13 9.27 6.37
C GLY A 19 1.60 8.96 6.60
N ILE A 20 2.50 9.64 5.89
CA ILE A 20 3.95 9.47 6.05
C ILE A 20 4.43 9.99 7.41
N THR A 21 3.86 11.09 7.89
CA THR A 21 4.15 11.60 9.25
C THR A 21 3.72 10.60 10.32
N ALA A 22 2.50 10.05 10.20
CA ALA A 22 1.96 9.04 11.10
C ALA A 22 2.80 7.74 11.05
N ALA A 23 3.12 7.26 9.86
CA ALA A 23 3.93 6.05 9.64
C ALA A 23 5.36 6.22 10.18
N SER A 24 5.98 7.39 9.95
CA SER A 24 7.31 7.72 10.49
C SER A 24 7.31 7.72 12.01
N LEU A 25 6.30 8.35 12.64
CA LEU A 25 6.13 8.30 14.08
C LEU A 25 5.99 6.85 14.57
N GLY A 26 5.17 6.05 13.89
CA GLY A 26 5.00 4.63 14.19
C GLY A 26 6.32 3.87 14.19
N ARG A 27 7.15 4.08 13.16
CA ARG A 27 8.50 3.50 13.08
C ARG A 27 9.39 3.93 14.22
N LEU A 28 9.40 5.23 14.55
CA LEU A 28 10.24 5.79 15.60
C LEU A 28 9.85 5.30 17.01
N LEU A 29 8.56 5.10 17.27
CA LEU A 29 8.06 4.55 18.53
C LEU A 29 8.37 3.04 18.64
N LYS A 30 8.22 2.28 17.54
CA LYS A 30 8.65 0.87 17.51
C LYS A 30 10.15 0.71 17.74
N ALA A 31 10.96 1.57 17.15
CA ALA A 31 12.41 1.58 17.39
C ALA A 31 12.79 1.85 18.85
N ARG A 32 11.86 2.39 19.64
CA ARG A 32 11.99 2.60 21.09
C ARG A 32 11.42 1.47 21.94
N GLY A 33 10.91 0.41 21.29
CA GLY A 33 10.35 -0.76 21.97
C GLY A 33 8.85 -0.69 22.27
N TYR A 34 8.14 0.35 21.81
CA TYR A 34 6.68 0.41 21.96
C TYR A 34 5.97 -0.50 20.95
N GLN A 35 4.88 -1.10 21.38
CA GLN A 35 3.93 -1.71 20.47
C GLN A 35 3.05 -0.62 19.85
N VAL A 36 3.01 -0.57 18.52
CA VAL A 36 2.30 0.46 17.78
C VAL A 36 1.29 -0.19 16.85
N THR A 37 0.09 0.35 16.80
CA THR A 37 -0.87 0.06 15.74
C THR A 37 -1.29 1.34 15.05
N MET A 38 -1.80 1.21 13.82
CA MET A 38 -2.22 2.36 13.03
C MET A 38 -3.64 2.17 12.52
N GLN A 39 -4.39 3.28 12.48
CA GLN A 39 -5.72 3.33 11.91
C GLN A 39 -5.84 4.52 10.95
N LYS A 40 -6.54 4.30 9.85
CA LYS A 40 -6.96 5.32 8.88
C LYS A 40 -8.45 5.54 8.98
N PHE A 41 -8.85 6.79 9.12
CA PHE A 41 -10.24 7.22 9.07
C PHE A 41 -10.46 8.08 7.83
N ASP A 42 -11.22 7.54 6.87
CA ASP A 42 -11.47 8.19 5.59
C ASP A 42 -12.87 8.84 5.57
N PRO A 43 -12.96 10.14 5.26
CA PRO A 43 -14.22 10.86 5.33
C PRO A 43 -15.16 10.62 4.14
N TYR A 44 -14.77 9.83 3.15
CA TYR A 44 -15.65 9.51 2.03
C TYR A 44 -16.79 8.53 2.41
N ILE A 45 -17.90 8.58 1.66
CA ILE A 45 -19.13 7.82 1.96
C ILE A 45 -19.08 6.38 1.44
N ASN A 46 -18.12 6.01 0.61
CA ASN A 46 -17.96 4.62 0.18
C ASN A 46 -17.75 3.70 1.39
N VAL A 47 -18.35 2.51 1.35
CA VAL A 47 -18.18 1.52 2.43
C VAL A 47 -16.72 1.05 2.49
N ASP A 48 -16.15 0.80 1.32
CA ASP A 48 -14.73 0.48 1.13
C ASP A 48 -14.26 0.98 -0.25
N PRO A 49 -12.95 0.97 -0.54
CA PRO A 49 -12.43 1.41 -1.83
C PRO A 49 -12.50 0.35 -2.94
N GLY A 50 -13.02 -0.86 -2.67
CA GLY A 50 -12.98 -1.98 -3.60
C GLY A 50 -13.64 -1.73 -4.96
N THR A 51 -14.65 -0.86 -5.01
CA THR A 51 -15.35 -0.45 -6.24
C THR A 51 -14.88 0.89 -6.81
N MET A 52 -13.90 1.54 -6.16
CA MET A 52 -13.39 2.83 -6.61
C MET A 52 -12.48 2.67 -7.83
N ASN A 53 -12.45 3.71 -8.67
CA ASN A 53 -11.57 3.75 -9.83
C ASN A 53 -10.11 4.02 -9.39
N PRO A 54 -9.15 3.10 -9.69
CA PRO A 54 -7.75 3.29 -9.32
C PRO A 54 -7.09 4.56 -9.88
N ILE A 55 -7.59 5.09 -11.00
CA ILE A 55 -7.10 6.36 -11.59
C ILE A 55 -7.49 7.56 -10.71
N GLN A 56 -8.52 7.46 -9.90
CA GLN A 56 -8.98 8.56 -9.02
C GLN A 56 -8.45 8.44 -7.59
N HIS A 57 -8.32 7.22 -7.07
CA HIS A 57 -8.03 6.96 -5.66
C HIS A 57 -6.70 6.24 -5.39
N GLY A 58 -5.99 5.85 -6.45
CA GLY A 58 -4.81 5.01 -6.32
C GLY A 58 -5.16 3.52 -6.17
N GLU A 59 -4.19 2.73 -5.70
CA GLU A 59 -4.39 1.30 -5.53
C GLU A 59 -5.36 0.97 -4.39
N VAL A 60 -6.03 -0.16 -4.52
CA VAL A 60 -6.76 -0.80 -3.41
C VAL A 60 -5.81 -1.74 -2.69
N PHE A 61 -5.46 -1.40 -1.45
CA PHE A 61 -4.62 -2.24 -0.61
C PHE A 61 -5.47 -3.28 0.12
N VAL A 62 -5.03 -4.54 0.16
CA VAL A 62 -5.77 -5.63 0.81
C VAL A 62 -4.98 -6.17 2.00
N THR A 63 -5.64 -6.27 3.16
CA THR A 63 -5.07 -6.83 4.38
C THR A 63 -5.13 -8.37 4.39
N ASP A 64 -4.44 -9.01 5.35
CA ASP A 64 -4.45 -10.47 5.48
C ASP A 64 -5.85 -11.04 5.74
N ASP A 65 -6.72 -10.30 6.43
CA ASP A 65 -8.10 -10.70 6.72
C ASP A 65 -9.11 -10.35 5.58
N GLY A 66 -8.61 -9.93 4.42
CA GLY A 66 -9.40 -9.70 3.22
C GLY A 66 -10.11 -8.35 3.16
N THR A 67 -9.74 -7.39 3.99
CA THR A 67 -10.33 -6.05 3.93
C THR A 67 -9.66 -5.23 2.82
N GLU A 68 -10.49 -4.69 1.93
CA GLU A 68 -10.08 -3.69 0.95
C GLU A 68 -9.97 -2.33 1.62
N THR A 69 -8.83 -1.66 1.44
CA THR A 69 -8.47 -0.45 2.18
C THR A 69 -7.81 0.59 1.28
N ASP A 70 -7.67 1.81 1.80
CA ASP A 70 -6.90 2.88 1.17
C ASP A 70 -5.40 2.53 1.10
N LEU A 71 -4.70 3.12 0.14
CA LEU A 71 -3.26 2.91 -0.12
C LEU A 71 -2.37 3.30 1.08
N ASP A 72 -2.83 4.19 1.95
CA ASP A 72 -2.08 4.62 3.14
C ASP A 72 -1.77 3.44 4.09
N LEU A 73 -2.63 2.41 4.14
CA LEU A 73 -2.34 1.23 4.94
C LEU A 73 -1.09 0.49 4.46
N GLY A 74 -0.82 0.51 3.16
CA GLY A 74 0.44 0.01 2.62
C GLY A 74 1.65 0.77 3.16
N HIS A 75 1.57 2.10 3.24
CA HIS A 75 2.62 2.90 3.88
C HIS A 75 2.80 2.54 5.34
N TYR A 76 1.70 2.41 6.09
CA TYR A 76 1.78 2.04 7.50
C TYR A 76 2.48 0.71 7.69
N GLU A 77 2.04 -0.35 7.00
CA GLU A 77 2.64 -1.68 7.09
C GLU A 77 4.12 -1.67 6.71
N ARG A 78 4.51 -0.91 5.67
CA ARG A 78 5.91 -0.79 5.24
C ARG A 78 6.80 -0.13 6.28
N PHE A 79 6.29 0.88 7.00
CA PHE A 79 7.06 1.62 8.00
C PHE A 79 7.12 0.90 9.36
N ILE A 80 5.98 0.39 9.84
CA ILE A 80 5.94 -0.29 11.15
C ILE A 80 6.34 -1.76 11.07
N ASP A 81 6.49 -2.33 9.87
CA ASP A 81 6.82 -3.74 9.63
C ASP A 81 5.87 -4.70 10.38
N GLU A 82 4.57 -4.45 10.26
CA GLU A 82 3.50 -5.30 10.79
C GLU A 82 2.31 -5.31 9.85
N SER A 83 1.60 -6.45 9.79
CA SER A 83 0.34 -6.55 9.06
C SER A 83 -0.79 -5.93 9.86
N LEU A 84 -1.58 -5.09 9.20
CA LEU A 84 -2.79 -4.47 9.75
C LEU A 84 -4.02 -5.32 9.41
N ASP A 85 -5.15 -5.00 10.06
CA ASP A 85 -6.40 -5.74 9.93
C ASP A 85 -7.60 -4.81 9.59
N LYS A 86 -8.80 -5.40 9.49
CA LYS A 86 -10.06 -4.70 9.23
C LYS A 86 -10.40 -3.55 10.19
N ASN A 87 -9.78 -3.51 11.36
CA ASN A 87 -9.99 -2.42 12.31
C ASN A 87 -9.12 -1.21 11.98
N SER A 88 -8.16 -1.36 11.08
CA SER A 88 -7.21 -0.32 10.70
C SER A 88 -7.72 0.62 9.61
N ASN A 89 -8.84 0.30 8.93
CA ASN A 89 -9.46 1.21 7.96
C ASN A 89 -10.95 1.41 8.26
N VAL A 90 -11.33 2.65 8.51
CA VAL A 90 -12.69 3.06 8.86
C VAL A 90 -13.14 4.18 7.94
N THR A 91 -14.20 3.96 7.17
CA THR A 91 -14.80 4.97 6.30
C THR A 91 -16.08 5.57 6.90
N THR A 92 -16.44 6.76 6.47
CA THR A 92 -17.76 7.34 6.80
C THR A 92 -18.88 6.36 6.44
N GLY A 93 -18.77 5.69 5.27
CA GLY A 93 -19.77 4.70 4.84
C GLY A 93 -19.95 3.55 5.84
N LYS A 94 -18.85 2.96 6.33
CA LYS A 94 -18.90 1.90 7.37
C LYS A 94 -19.57 2.39 8.67
N ILE A 95 -19.29 3.64 9.09
CA ILE A 95 -19.89 4.21 10.30
C ILE A 95 -21.39 4.41 10.14
N TYR A 96 -21.80 5.10 9.06
CA TYR A 96 -23.23 5.35 8.82
C TYR A 96 -24.00 4.06 8.59
N TRP A 97 -23.46 3.13 7.83
CA TRP A 97 -24.08 1.83 7.62
C TRP A 97 -24.33 1.09 8.93
N SER A 98 -23.34 1.07 9.83
CA SER A 98 -23.48 0.45 11.16
C SER A 98 -24.59 1.11 11.98
N VAL A 99 -24.67 2.44 11.99
CA VAL A 99 -25.70 3.18 12.74
C VAL A 99 -27.08 2.96 12.14
N LEU A 100 -27.22 2.97 10.81
CA LEU A 100 -28.50 2.71 10.14
C LEU A 100 -28.99 1.28 10.37
N GLN A 101 -28.10 0.29 10.36
CA GLN A 101 -28.47 -1.09 10.71
C GLN A 101 -28.98 -1.20 12.15
N LYS A 102 -28.31 -0.57 13.11
CA LYS A 102 -28.73 -0.53 14.52
C LYS A 102 -30.10 0.17 14.66
N GLU A 103 -30.33 1.25 13.91
CA GLU A 103 -31.64 1.94 13.90
C GLU A 103 -32.73 0.99 13.39
N ARG A 104 -32.53 0.33 12.26
CA ARG A 104 -33.48 -0.66 11.70
C ARG A 104 -33.74 -1.84 12.65
N HIS A 105 -32.74 -2.27 13.43
CA HIS A 105 -32.87 -3.31 14.45
C HIS A 105 -33.64 -2.86 15.71
N GLY A 106 -33.79 -1.52 15.89
CA GLY A 106 -34.44 -0.99 17.08
C GLY A 106 -33.51 -0.80 18.29
N ASP A 107 -32.20 -0.86 18.11
CA ASP A 107 -31.20 -0.76 19.19
C ASP A 107 -31.23 0.60 19.91
N TYR A 108 -31.83 1.60 19.29
CA TYR A 108 -32.02 2.94 19.88
C TYR A 108 -33.37 3.14 20.55
N GLY A 109 -34.20 2.10 20.70
CA GLY A 109 -35.45 2.15 21.46
C GLY A 109 -36.49 3.15 20.94
N GLY A 110 -36.46 3.46 19.63
CA GLY A 110 -37.35 4.46 18.99
C GLY A 110 -36.93 5.90 19.18
N GLY A 111 -35.76 6.17 19.76
CA GLY A 111 -35.19 7.51 19.88
C GLY A 111 -34.75 8.11 18.53
N THR A 112 -34.72 9.46 18.45
CA THR A 112 -34.21 10.16 17.27
C THR A 112 -32.71 9.97 17.15
N VAL A 113 -32.23 9.35 16.05
CA VAL A 113 -30.81 9.13 15.76
C VAL A 113 -30.21 10.36 15.11
N GLN A 114 -29.12 10.89 15.67
CA GLN A 114 -28.45 12.13 15.26
C GLN A 114 -26.96 11.92 15.09
N VAL A 115 -26.26 12.87 14.44
CA VAL A 115 -24.80 12.82 14.31
C VAL A 115 -24.16 12.79 15.70
N ILE A 116 -24.56 13.70 16.60
CA ILE A 116 -24.20 13.67 18.01
C ILE A 116 -25.42 13.19 18.79
N PRO A 117 -25.36 12.12 19.59
CA PRO A 117 -24.15 11.34 19.93
C PRO A 117 -23.96 10.07 19.10
N HIS A 118 -24.89 9.68 18.21
CA HIS A 118 -24.91 8.32 17.67
C HIS A 118 -23.78 8.02 16.69
N ILE A 119 -23.54 8.91 15.71
CA ILE A 119 -22.41 8.78 14.77
C ILE A 119 -21.08 8.97 15.51
N THR A 120 -20.97 9.99 16.38
CA THR A 120 -19.73 10.23 17.13
C THR A 120 -19.41 9.09 18.09
N ASN A 121 -20.39 8.47 18.73
CA ASN A 121 -20.18 7.29 19.57
C ASN A 121 -19.75 6.06 18.74
N GLU A 122 -20.31 5.86 17.55
CA GLU A 122 -19.85 4.79 16.65
C GLU A 122 -18.40 5.02 16.22
N ILE A 123 -18.01 6.26 15.87
CA ILE A 123 -16.63 6.62 15.56
C ILE A 123 -15.72 6.33 16.75
N LYS A 124 -16.06 6.83 17.96
CA LYS A 124 -15.27 6.57 19.18
C LYS A 124 -15.14 5.07 19.47
N SER A 125 -16.18 4.27 19.21
CA SER A 125 -16.12 2.81 19.38
C SER A 125 -15.04 2.18 18.50
N ARG A 126 -14.74 2.77 17.32
CA ARG A 126 -13.69 2.29 16.42
C ARG A 126 -12.30 2.64 16.93
N PHE A 127 -12.10 3.78 17.61
CA PHE A 127 -10.82 4.12 18.25
C PHE A 127 -10.39 3.09 19.30
N TYR A 128 -11.34 2.44 19.98
CA TYR A 128 -11.07 1.41 20.99
C TYR A 128 -10.83 0.01 20.42
N ARG A 129 -11.08 -0.24 19.13
CA ARG A 129 -11.06 -1.59 18.54
C ARG A 129 -9.70 -2.23 18.34
N PRO A 130 -8.58 -1.50 18.21
CA PRO A 130 -7.29 -2.16 18.11
C PRO A 130 -7.11 -3.16 19.26
N LYS A 131 -7.07 -4.44 18.94
CA LYS A 131 -6.86 -5.50 19.93
C LYS A 131 -5.39 -5.61 20.20
N PHE A 132 -5.06 -5.58 21.46
CA PHE A 132 -3.68 -5.69 21.89
C PHE A 132 -3.52 -6.76 22.99
N PRO A 133 -2.50 -7.61 22.99
CA PRO A 133 -2.05 -8.34 24.16
C PRO A 133 -1.34 -7.40 25.14
N ASP A 134 -1.16 -7.74 26.37
CA ASP A 134 -0.96 -7.06 27.64
C ASP A 134 0.18 -6.04 27.90
N GLU A 135 0.67 -5.23 26.95
CA GLU A 135 1.81 -4.30 27.18
C GLU A 135 1.51 -2.82 26.83
N GLU A 136 2.44 -1.91 27.10
CA GLU A 136 2.34 -0.48 26.77
C GLU A 136 2.20 -0.22 25.28
N ARG A 137 1.16 0.50 24.87
CA ARG A 137 0.74 0.57 23.49
C ARG A 137 0.32 1.93 23.07
N ILE A 138 0.63 2.20 21.81
CA ILE A 138 0.31 3.45 21.17
C ILE A 138 -0.51 3.16 19.92
N ALA A 139 -1.74 3.68 19.89
CA ALA A 139 -2.57 3.71 18.70
C ALA A 139 -2.39 5.04 17.98
N ILE A 140 -1.90 5.02 16.75
CA ILE A 140 -1.78 6.19 15.89
C ILE A 140 -2.98 6.18 14.95
N ILE A 141 -3.76 7.26 14.98
CA ILE A 141 -5.02 7.37 14.24
C ILE A 141 -4.93 8.57 13.31
N GLU A 142 -4.82 8.32 12.01
CA GLU A 142 -4.84 9.36 10.99
C GLU A 142 -6.28 9.61 10.52
N VAL A 143 -6.67 10.89 10.49
CA VAL A 143 -7.93 11.32 9.89
C VAL A 143 -7.67 11.92 8.52
N GLY A 144 -8.26 11.32 7.50
CA GLY A 144 -8.22 11.80 6.11
C GLY A 144 -8.96 13.12 5.93
N GLY A 145 -8.81 13.71 4.76
CA GLY A 145 -9.36 15.02 4.43
C GLY A 145 -8.57 16.18 5.03
N THR A 146 -9.14 17.36 4.92
CA THR A 146 -8.57 18.63 5.39
C THR A 146 -9.46 19.20 6.49
N VAL A 147 -8.85 19.75 7.55
CA VAL A 147 -9.63 20.47 8.58
C VAL A 147 -10.36 21.64 7.91
N GLY A 148 -11.68 21.71 8.14
CA GLY A 148 -12.59 22.61 7.45
C GLY A 148 -13.53 21.91 6.47
N ASP A 149 -13.16 20.75 5.96
CA ASP A 149 -14.05 19.95 5.10
C ASP A 149 -15.25 19.43 5.91
N ILE A 150 -16.44 19.53 5.33
CA ILE A 150 -17.70 19.10 5.97
C ILE A 150 -17.63 17.61 6.34
N GLU A 151 -17.05 16.81 5.48
CA GLU A 151 -16.94 15.36 5.62
C GLU A 151 -16.10 14.95 6.84
N SER A 152 -15.12 15.77 7.23
CA SER A 152 -14.23 15.49 8.36
C SER A 152 -14.82 15.88 9.72
N GLN A 153 -15.83 16.73 9.76
CA GLN A 153 -16.38 17.29 11.00
C GLN A 153 -16.84 16.24 12.03
N PRO A 154 -17.56 15.16 11.67
CA PRO A 154 -17.95 14.15 12.65
C PRO A 154 -16.77 13.44 13.31
N PHE A 155 -15.67 13.25 12.58
CA PHE A 155 -14.44 12.65 13.10
C PHE A 155 -13.74 13.59 14.08
N LEU A 156 -13.62 14.87 13.74
CA LEU A 156 -13.02 15.89 14.61
C LEU A 156 -13.81 16.05 15.89
N GLU A 157 -15.15 16.09 15.81
CA GLU A 157 -16.01 16.12 16.99
C GLU A 157 -15.86 14.85 17.85
N ALA A 158 -15.74 13.67 17.23
CA ALA A 158 -15.49 12.43 17.95
C ALA A 158 -14.13 12.44 18.67
N ILE A 159 -13.07 13.00 18.07
CA ILE A 159 -11.75 13.17 18.71
C ILE A 159 -11.89 14.09 19.92
N ARG A 160 -12.56 15.22 19.79
CA ARG A 160 -12.78 16.17 20.92
C ARG A 160 -13.45 15.48 22.10
N GLN A 161 -14.52 14.72 21.83
CA GLN A 161 -15.23 13.95 22.85
C GLN A 161 -14.30 12.86 23.45
N PHE A 162 -13.56 12.15 22.60
CA PHE A 162 -12.69 11.07 23.03
C PHE A 162 -11.55 11.56 23.95
N GLN A 163 -10.93 12.70 23.62
CA GLN A 163 -9.91 13.31 24.49
C GLN A 163 -10.47 13.65 25.87
N HIS A 164 -11.74 14.07 25.92
CA HIS A 164 -12.43 14.30 27.19
C HIS A 164 -12.68 12.98 27.95
N ASP A 165 -13.11 11.93 27.24
CA ASP A 165 -13.44 10.63 27.83
C ASP A 165 -12.22 9.92 28.44
N VAL A 166 -11.04 9.99 27.79
CA VAL A 166 -9.83 9.25 28.21
C VAL A 166 -8.81 10.12 28.96
N GLY A 167 -8.95 11.43 28.90
CA GLY A 167 -7.99 12.41 29.44
C GLY A 167 -6.89 12.78 28.44
N HIS A 168 -6.48 14.04 28.46
CA HIS A 168 -5.47 14.60 27.55
C HIS A 168 -4.10 13.89 27.62
N GLU A 169 -3.72 13.40 28.80
CA GLU A 169 -2.48 12.64 28.97
C GLU A 169 -2.50 11.27 28.28
N ASN A 170 -3.67 10.83 27.82
CA ASN A 170 -3.83 9.55 27.12
C ASN A 170 -4.16 9.71 25.62
N ALA A 171 -4.51 10.93 25.17
CA ALA A 171 -4.88 11.19 23.78
C ALA A 171 -4.41 12.57 23.34
N ILE A 172 -3.39 12.63 22.50
CA ILE A 172 -2.81 13.87 21.96
C ILE A 172 -3.17 14.06 20.49
N LEU A 173 -3.07 15.29 20.01
CA LEU A 173 -3.36 15.69 18.65
C LEU A 173 -2.15 16.31 17.96
N ILE A 174 -1.69 15.65 16.89
CA ILE A 174 -0.71 16.19 15.94
C ILE A 174 -1.48 16.81 14.78
N HIS A 175 -1.13 18.05 14.43
CA HIS A 175 -1.70 18.71 13.28
C HIS A 175 -0.63 19.01 12.24
N VAL A 176 -0.77 18.41 11.04
CA VAL A 176 0.16 18.61 9.93
C VAL A 176 -0.30 19.79 9.09
N THR A 177 0.58 20.74 8.85
CA THR A 177 0.28 21.99 8.13
C THR A 177 1.32 22.29 7.06
N LEU A 178 1.06 23.31 6.25
CA LEU A 178 1.95 23.79 5.18
C LEU A 178 2.49 25.19 5.49
N ILE A 179 3.78 25.37 5.32
CA ILE A 179 4.44 26.67 5.29
C ILE A 179 4.98 26.89 3.88
N PRO A 180 4.20 27.51 2.99
CA PRO A 180 4.63 27.72 1.61
C PRO A 180 5.73 28.77 1.51
N TYR A 181 6.65 28.54 0.58
CA TYR A 181 7.64 29.51 0.16
C TYR A 181 7.12 30.30 -1.03
N LEU A 182 7.04 31.60 -0.90
CA LEU A 182 6.64 32.49 -1.99
C LEU A 182 7.87 32.97 -2.75
N LYS A 183 8.14 32.38 -3.91
CA LYS A 183 9.30 32.73 -4.76
C LYS A 183 9.39 34.23 -5.06
N ALA A 184 8.24 34.91 -5.27
CA ALA A 184 8.20 36.34 -5.61
C ALA A 184 8.68 37.25 -4.47
N SER A 185 8.45 36.89 -3.20
CA SER A 185 8.90 37.68 -2.04
C SER A 185 10.11 37.06 -1.32
N GLY A 186 10.55 35.88 -1.74
CA GLY A 186 11.71 35.20 -1.14
C GLY A 186 11.51 34.77 0.31
N GLU A 187 10.28 34.50 0.73
CA GLU A 187 10.00 34.25 2.16
C GLU A 187 8.98 33.13 2.41
N LEU A 188 9.09 32.49 3.57
CA LEU A 188 8.14 31.53 4.09
C LEU A 188 6.91 32.23 4.69
N LYS A 189 5.70 31.71 4.45
CA LYS A 189 4.45 32.29 4.93
C LYS A 189 3.77 31.41 5.99
N THR A 190 3.61 31.95 7.19
CA THR A 190 3.00 31.27 8.34
C THR A 190 1.47 31.38 8.38
N LYS A 191 0.87 32.26 7.60
CA LYS A 191 -0.60 32.49 7.62
C LYS A 191 -1.43 31.26 7.33
N PRO A 192 -1.10 30.40 6.34
CA PRO A 192 -1.89 29.18 6.10
C PRO A 192 -1.93 28.25 7.32
N THR A 193 -0.79 28.03 7.97
CA THR A 193 -0.71 27.26 9.23
C THR A 193 -1.56 27.88 10.34
N GLN A 194 -1.44 29.20 10.56
CA GLN A 194 -2.23 29.90 11.57
C GLN A 194 -3.75 29.80 11.31
N ALA A 195 -4.16 29.92 10.05
CA ALA A 195 -5.58 29.80 9.65
C ALA A 195 -6.10 28.39 9.91
N SER A 196 -5.35 27.35 9.51
CA SER A 196 -5.73 25.96 9.71
C SER A 196 -5.87 25.60 11.21
N VAL A 197 -4.90 26.03 12.04
CA VAL A 197 -4.98 25.81 13.50
C VAL A 197 -6.16 26.56 14.11
N LYS A 198 -6.43 27.79 13.66
CA LYS A 198 -7.59 28.56 14.14
C LYS A 198 -8.92 27.88 13.82
N GLU A 199 -9.03 27.27 12.66
CA GLU A 199 -10.19 26.50 12.26
C GLU A 199 -10.39 25.27 13.14
N LEU A 200 -9.31 24.52 13.40
CA LEU A 200 -9.31 23.39 14.33
C LEU A 200 -9.73 23.81 15.75
N GLN A 201 -9.18 24.93 16.24
CA GLN A 201 -9.57 25.52 17.54
C GLN A 201 -11.05 25.94 17.57
N GLY A 202 -11.59 26.41 16.45
CA GLY A 202 -13.01 26.73 16.30
C GLY A 202 -13.94 25.52 16.49
N MET A 203 -13.42 24.32 16.27
CA MET A 203 -14.10 23.04 16.54
C MET A 203 -13.87 22.52 17.97
N GLY A 204 -13.17 23.29 18.82
CA GLY A 204 -12.87 22.92 20.20
C GLY A 204 -11.67 21.96 20.37
N LEU A 205 -10.82 21.84 19.35
CA LEU A 205 -9.60 21.03 19.36
C LEU A 205 -8.35 21.92 19.42
N GLN A 206 -7.46 21.67 20.38
CA GLN A 206 -6.15 22.30 20.47
C GLN A 206 -5.10 21.27 20.03
N PRO A 207 -4.29 21.55 18.99
CA PRO A 207 -3.18 20.66 18.67
C PRO A 207 -2.11 20.72 19.78
N ASP A 208 -1.58 19.56 20.13
CA ASP A 208 -0.45 19.43 21.05
C ASP A 208 0.87 19.64 20.31
N ILE A 209 0.94 19.20 19.05
CA ILE A 209 2.13 19.23 18.22
C ILE A 209 1.76 19.71 16.81
N LEU A 210 2.58 20.60 16.27
CA LEU A 210 2.49 21.05 14.87
C LEU A 210 3.65 20.46 14.08
N VAL A 211 3.32 19.76 12.99
CA VAL A 211 4.28 19.29 11.99
C VAL A 211 4.13 20.14 10.74
N CYS A 212 5.08 21.03 10.52
CA CYS A 212 5.03 22.04 9.47
C CYS A 212 5.79 21.58 8.24
N ARG A 213 5.05 21.17 7.19
CA ARG A 213 5.63 20.84 5.88
C ARG A 213 6.18 22.10 5.20
N SER A 214 7.39 22.01 4.66
CA SER A 214 8.03 23.11 3.94
C SER A 214 9.08 22.59 2.97
N GLU A 215 9.24 23.26 1.82
CA GLU A 215 10.33 23.01 0.86
C GLU A 215 11.69 23.53 1.39
N HIS A 216 11.67 24.51 2.31
CA HIS A 216 12.86 25.16 2.85
C HIS A 216 12.94 25.06 4.36
N PRO A 217 14.15 25.06 4.94
CA PRO A 217 14.34 25.06 6.40
C PRO A 217 13.59 26.21 7.07
N ILE A 218 12.94 25.88 8.19
CA ILE A 218 12.14 26.83 8.97
C ILE A 218 13.04 27.42 10.07
N GLY A 219 13.32 28.72 10.01
CA GLY A 219 14.09 29.42 11.02
C GLY A 219 13.41 29.46 12.39
N GLN A 220 14.19 29.64 13.46
CA GLN A 220 13.66 29.68 14.83
C GLN A 220 12.64 30.81 15.04
N ASP A 221 12.87 31.97 14.43
CA ASP A 221 11.94 33.12 14.46
C ASP A 221 10.55 32.79 13.90
N ILE A 222 10.51 31.95 12.85
CA ILE A 222 9.27 31.46 12.26
C ILE A 222 8.61 30.43 13.18
N LYS A 223 9.38 29.49 13.77
CA LYS A 223 8.87 28.51 14.74
C LYS A 223 8.28 29.24 15.98
N ASP A 224 8.96 30.25 16.50
CA ASP A 224 8.51 31.06 17.64
C ASP A 224 7.21 31.80 17.33
N LYS A 225 7.12 32.37 16.13
CA LYS A 225 5.90 33.04 15.67
C LYS A 225 4.73 32.06 15.56
N ILE A 226 4.94 30.86 15.00
CA ILE A 226 3.91 29.84 14.88
C ILE A 226 3.47 29.39 16.28
N ALA A 227 4.41 29.10 17.17
CA ALA A 227 4.15 28.71 18.55
C ALA A 227 3.23 29.71 19.28
N LEU A 228 3.57 31.01 19.16
CA LEU A 228 2.78 32.09 19.75
C LEU A 228 1.35 32.17 19.19
N PHE A 229 1.19 32.15 17.85
CA PHE A 229 -0.12 32.32 17.22
C PHE A 229 -0.99 31.08 17.28
N CYS A 230 -0.40 29.90 17.40
CA CYS A 230 -1.11 28.62 17.46
C CYS A 230 -1.29 28.07 18.88
N ASN A 231 -0.76 28.80 19.88
CA ASN A 231 -0.84 28.42 21.30
C ASN A 231 -0.27 27.00 21.57
N VAL A 232 0.93 26.74 21.07
CA VAL A 232 1.69 25.51 21.32
C VAL A 232 3.08 25.86 21.86
N PRO A 233 3.75 24.99 22.64
CA PRO A 233 5.14 25.21 23.06
C PRO A 233 6.07 25.32 21.82
N GLN A 234 7.12 26.12 21.92
CA GLN A 234 8.10 26.28 20.82
C GLN A 234 8.74 24.95 20.41
N SER A 235 9.04 24.08 21.36
CA SER A 235 9.56 22.73 21.12
C SER A 235 8.59 21.80 20.40
N HIS A 236 7.31 22.14 20.32
CA HIS A 236 6.27 21.36 19.65
C HIS A 236 5.97 21.84 18.22
N VAL A 237 6.71 22.82 17.71
CA VAL A 237 6.66 23.24 16.30
C VAL A 237 7.81 22.58 15.55
N LEU A 238 7.51 21.49 14.85
CA LEU A 238 8.48 20.66 14.17
C LEU A 238 8.42 20.93 12.67
N GLN A 239 9.57 20.99 12.00
CA GLN A 239 9.59 21.05 10.55
C GLN A 239 9.55 19.65 9.94
N ASN A 240 8.92 19.53 8.77
CA ASN A 240 8.93 18.35 7.92
C ASN A 240 9.34 18.80 6.52
N LEU A 241 10.62 18.65 6.20
CA LEU A 241 11.18 19.00 4.90
C LEU A 241 10.96 17.88 3.90
N ASP A 242 10.97 18.25 2.63
CA ASP A 242 11.00 17.27 1.56
C ASP A 242 12.28 16.42 1.63
N VAL A 243 12.14 15.13 1.45
CA VAL A 243 13.23 14.17 1.41
C VAL A 243 13.37 13.60 0.00
N GLU A 244 14.58 13.21 -0.35
CA GLU A 244 14.86 12.61 -1.66
C GLU A 244 14.23 11.22 -1.78
N TYR A 245 14.36 10.42 -0.72
CA TYR A 245 13.79 9.09 -0.64
C TYR A 245 12.80 9.02 0.51
N LEU A 246 11.62 8.44 0.26
CA LEU A 246 10.52 8.36 1.23
C LEU A 246 10.95 7.77 2.59
N TYR A 247 11.82 6.75 2.55
CA TYR A 247 12.29 6.06 3.76
C TYR A 247 13.30 6.85 4.61
N GLU A 248 13.70 8.04 4.15
CA GLU A 248 14.47 8.99 4.97
C GLU A 248 13.59 9.76 5.96
N ALA A 249 12.28 9.81 5.73
CA ALA A 249 11.37 10.61 6.53
C ALA A 249 11.44 10.28 8.05
N PRO A 250 11.50 9.02 8.50
CA PRO A 250 11.67 8.73 9.92
C PRO A 250 12.96 9.31 10.49
N LEU A 251 14.08 9.23 9.76
CA LEU A 251 15.37 9.75 10.20
C LEU A 251 15.37 11.29 10.27
N ALA A 252 14.69 11.95 9.33
CA ALA A 252 14.52 13.39 9.33
C ALA A 252 13.65 13.84 10.53
N MET A 253 12.56 13.13 10.80
CA MET A 253 11.66 13.44 11.93
C MET A 253 12.29 13.10 13.30
N GLU A 254 13.18 12.11 13.36
CA GLU A 254 13.96 11.84 14.57
C GLU A 254 14.89 13.02 14.92
N LYS A 255 15.53 13.63 13.91
CA LYS A 255 16.35 14.84 14.11
C LYS A 255 15.54 16.03 14.63
N GLU A 256 14.25 16.10 14.30
CA GLU A 256 13.31 17.10 14.82
C GLU A 256 12.71 16.69 16.18
N ASN A 257 13.13 15.57 16.76
CA ASN A 257 12.66 15.03 18.03
C ASN A 257 11.15 14.69 18.09
N LEU A 258 10.52 14.32 16.96
CA LEU A 258 9.08 14.04 16.90
C LEU A 258 8.66 13.00 17.95
N ALA A 259 9.33 11.85 18.01
CA ALA A 259 8.97 10.80 18.96
C ALA A 259 9.23 11.21 20.42
N GLN A 260 10.28 12.00 20.70
CA GLN A 260 10.54 12.53 22.04
C GLN A 260 9.39 13.45 22.49
N VAL A 261 8.99 14.41 21.68
CA VAL A 261 7.88 15.33 21.99
C VAL A 261 6.57 14.57 22.20
N VAL A 262 6.30 13.53 21.41
CA VAL A 262 5.14 12.64 21.59
C VAL A 262 5.20 11.89 22.92
N CYS A 263 6.34 11.29 23.26
CA CYS A 263 6.52 10.58 24.54
C CYS A 263 6.34 11.53 25.73
N GLU A 264 6.92 12.73 25.68
CA GLU A 264 6.76 13.75 26.71
C GLU A 264 5.29 14.16 26.89
N SER A 265 4.57 14.41 25.79
CA SER A 265 3.16 14.78 25.82
C SER A 265 2.27 13.68 26.40
N LEU A 266 2.59 12.41 26.10
CA LEU A 266 1.88 11.23 26.63
C LEU A 266 2.36 10.78 28.00
N LYS A 267 3.37 11.46 28.60
CA LYS A 267 4.03 11.09 29.85
C LYS A 267 4.59 9.66 29.81
N LEU A 268 5.20 9.30 28.70
CA LEU A 268 5.85 8.02 28.49
C LEU A 268 7.38 8.15 28.59
N PRO A 269 8.10 7.10 29.01
CA PRO A 269 9.56 7.06 28.87
C PRO A 269 9.95 7.22 27.39
N CYS A 270 11.11 7.84 27.11
CA CYS A 270 11.62 7.98 25.75
C CYS A 270 13.03 7.37 25.64
N PRO A 271 13.14 6.03 25.57
CA PRO A 271 14.44 5.39 25.37
C PRO A 271 15.05 5.74 24.02
N GLN A 272 16.35 5.55 23.87
CA GLN A 272 17.03 5.74 22.59
C GLN A 272 16.48 4.76 21.56
N PRO A 273 16.22 5.19 20.30
CA PRO A 273 15.70 4.31 19.28
C PRO A 273 16.79 3.41 18.70
N ASP A 274 16.46 2.16 18.43
CA ASP A 274 17.26 1.29 17.57
C ASP A 274 16.81 1.51 16.11
N LEU A 275 17.63 2.23 15.37
CA LEU A 275 17.41 2.57 13.96
C LEU A 275 18.55 2.10 13.05
N ASP A 276 19.41 1.21 13.52
CA ASP A 276 20.62 0.87 12.76
C ASP A 276 20.29 0.11 11.47
N ASP A 277 19.34 -0.83 11.53
CA ASP A 277 18.84 -1.51 10.31
C ASP A 277 18.19 -0.53 9.33
N TRP A 278 17.41 0.43 9.85
CA TRP A 278 16.76 1.44 9.01
C TRP A 278 17.78 2.38 8.34
N LYS A 279 18.82 2.79 9.07
CA LYS A 279 19.91 3.61 8.52
C LYS A 279 20.71 2.85 7.46
N SER A 280 20.97 1.56 7.71
CA SER A 280 21.65 0.70 6.73
C SER A 280 20.85 0.59 5.44
N MET A 281 19.54 0.32 5.53
CA MET A 281 18.63 0.25 4.39
C MET A 281 18.59 1.57 3.60
N VAL A 282 18.49 2.71 4.29
CA VAL A 282 18.51 4.04 3.64
C VAL A 282 19.87 4.30 2.98
N ASN A 283 20.97 3.84 3.58
CA ASN A 283 22.29 3.96 2.97
C ASN A 283 22.40 3.13 1.68
N ASP A 284 21.88 1.91 1.67
CA ASP A 284 21.88 1.06 0.47
C ASP A 284 21.02 1.66 -0.65
N LEU A 285 19.88 2.28 -0.28
CA LEU A 285 19.03 3.00 -1.22
C LEU A 285 19.74 4.21 -1.87
N ARG A 286 20.59 4.91 -1.10
CA ARG A 286 21.37 6.07 -1.59
C ARG A 286 22.58 5.71 -2.42
N HIS A 287 23.14 4.52 -2.22
CA HIS A 287 24.41 4.11 -2.82
C HIS A 287 24.28 2.76 -3.54
N PRO A 288 23.41 2.67 -4.57
CA PRO A 288 23.28 1.46 -5.36
C PRO A 288 24.59 1.15 -6.09
N GLN A 289 24.90 -0.13 -6.25
CA GLN A 289 26.11 -0.59 -6.94
C GLN A 289 25.87 -0.90 -8.40
N THR A 290 24.62 -1.17 -8.76
CA THR A 290 24.18 -1.51 -10.12
C THR A 290 22.90 -0.78 -10.46
N GLU A 291 22.55 -0.76 -11.75
CA GLU A 291 21.31 -0.19 -12.25
C GLU A 291 20.61 -1.22 -13.14
N VAL A 292 19.30 -1.33 -13.03
CA VAL A 292 18.47 -2.22 -13.85
C VAL A 292 17.25 -1.48 -14.40
N ASP A 293 16.89 -1.81 -15.63
CA ASP A 293 15.77 -1.25 -16.36
C ASP A 293 14.62 -2.25 -16.39
N ILE A 294 13.54 -1.99 -15.62
CA ILE A 294 12.39 -2.90 -15.51
C ILE A 294 11.14 -2.19 -16.01
N ALA A 295 10.43 -2.82 -16.96
CA ALA A 295 9.14 -2.31 -17.40
C ALA A 295 8.00 -2.76 -16.48
N ILE A 296 7.07 -1.85 -16.18
CA ILE A 296 5.72 -2.16 -15.71
C ILE A 296 4.78 -2.00 -16.92
N VAL A 297 4.29 -3.14 -17.43
CA VAL A 297 3.35 -3.15 -18.57
C VAL A 297 1.93 -3.20 -18.04
N GLY A 298 1.31 -2.05 -17.90
CA GLY A 298 0.01 -1.86 -17.25
C GLY A 298 -0.92 -0.94 -18.00
N LYS A 299 -2.17 -0.84 -17.55
CA LYS A 299 -3.21 0.03 -18.13
C LYS A 299 -3.52 1.28 -17.31
N TYR A 300 -3.01 1.38 -16.08
CA TYR A 300 -3.24 2.53 -15.19
C TYR A 300 -1.99 3.39 -15.03
N ILE A 301 -1.13 3.44 -16.05
CA ILE A 301 0.17 4.13 -16.00
C ILE A 301 0.06 5.66 -15.92
N GLN A 302 -1.11 6.22 -16.18
CA GLN A 302 -1.35 7.67 -16.06
C GLN A 302 -1.36 8.16 -14.61
N LEU A 303 -1.68 7.28 -13.66
CA LEU A 303 -1.59 7.54 -12.23
C LEU A 303 -0.69 6.46 -11.58
N HIS A 304 0.53 6.83 -11.24
CA HIS A 304 1.51 5.92 -10.66
C HIS A 304 1.04 5.30 -9.33
N ASP A 305 0.22 6.03 -8.57
CA ASP A 305 -0.37 5.54 -7.31
C ASP A 305 -1.29 4.31 -7.50
N ALA A 306 -1.78 4.05 -8.72
CA ALA A 306 -2.52 2.83 -9.03
C ALA A 306 -1.66 1.55 -8.92
N TYR A 307 -0.34 1.68 -8.95
CA TYR A 307 0.64 0.60 -8.81
C TYR A 307 1.66 0.87 -7.70
N LEU A 308 1.27 1.65 -6.68
CA LEU A 308 2.18 2.11 -5.63
C LEU A 308 2.91 0.95 -4.94
N SER A 309 2.20 -0.10 -4.53
CA SER A 309 2.82 -1.26 -3.88
C SER A 309 3.75 -2.03 -4.81
N VAL A 310 3.46 -2.11 -6.11
CA VAL A 310 4.36 -2.72 -7.11
C VAL A 310 5.66 -1.91 -7.23
N VAL A 311 5.55 -0.58 -7.33
CA VAL A 311 6.70 0.33 -7.38
C VAL A 311 7.56 0.21 -6.12
N GLU A 312 6.93 0.24 -4.96
CA GLU A 312 7.64 0.10 -3.68
C GLU A 312 8.29 -1.28 -3.57
N ALA A 313 7.61 -2.36 -3.97
CA ALA A 313 8.18 -3.70 -3.94
C ALA A 313 9.38 -3.87 -4.89
N LEU A 314 9.36 -3.23 -6.07
CA LEU A 314 10.53 -3.16 -6.96
C LEU A 314 11.70 -2.42 -6.31
N LYS A 315 11.45 -1.28 -5.65
CA LYS A 315 12.47 -0.54 -4.88
C LYS A 315 13.04 -1.40 -3.75
N HIS A 316 12.18 -2.13 -3.01
CA HIS A 316 12.63 -3.04 -1.96
C HIS A 316 13.53 -4.16 -2.53
N GLY A 317 13.13 -4.72 -3.68
CA GLY A 317 13.98 -5.65 -4.42
C GLY A 317 15.32 -5.04 -4.83
N GLY A 318 15.31 -3.76 -5.23
CA GLY A 318 16.50 -2.97 -5.51
C GLY A 318 17.42 -2.84 -4.30
N ILE A 319 16.87 -2.38 -3.16
CA ILE A 319 17.61 -2.26 -1.90
C ILE A 319 18.28 -3.60 -1.53
N ALA A 320 17.51 -4.69 -1.56
CA ALA A 320 18.00 -6.02 -1.20
C ALA A 320 19.09 -6.59 -2.15
N ASN A 321 19.23 -6.00 -3.34
CA ASN A 321 20.25 -6.38 -4.35
C ASN A 321 21.28 -5.26 -4.59
N HIS A 322 21.29 -4.20 -3.79
CA HIS A 322 22.13 -3.01 -3.99
C HIS A 322 22.02 -2.43 -5.41
N ALA A 323 20.82 -2.46 -5.98
CA ALA A 323 20.51 -2.02 -7.34
C ALA A 323 19.53 -0.85 -7.34
N ASN A 324 19.79 0.15 -8.18
CA ASN A 324 18.78 1.16 -8.52
C ASN A 324 17.88 0.60 -9.63
N VAL A 325 16.57 0.60 -9.41
CA VAL A 325 15.58 0.11 -10.38
C VAL A 325 14.97 1.29 -11.12
N HIS A 326 15.30 1.42 -12.41
CA HIS A 326 14.65 2.36 -13.31
C HIS A 326 13.35 1.73 -13.84
N ILE A 327 12.22 2.31 -13.47
CA ILE A 327 10.91 1.82 -13.87
C ILE A 327 10.50 2.48 -15.18
N HIS A 328 10.30 1.66 -16.23
CA HIS A 328 9.77 2.06 -17.52
C HIS A 328 8.26 1.78 -17.57
N TRP A 329 7.48 2.83 -17.65
CA TRP A 329 6.03 2.76 -17.71
C TRP A 329 5.57 2.50 -19.15
N ILE A 330 4.99 1.34 -19.40
CA ILE A 330 4.51 0.94 -20.73
C ILE A 330 3.00 0.74 -20.70
N ASP A 331 2.30 1.54 -21.51
CA ASP A 331 0.86 1.41 -21.66
C ASP A 331 0.52 0.18 -22.51
N SER A 332 -0.09 -0.80 -21.87
CA SER A 332 -0.50 -2.02 -22.54
C SER A 332 -1.57 -1.82 -23.61
N GLU A 333 -2.30 -0.70 -23.60
CA GLU A 333 -3.28 -0.38 -24.66
C GLU A 333 -2.61 0.09 -25.96
N HIS A 334 -1.39 0.62 -25.87
CA HIS A 334 -0.62 1.11 -26.99
C HIS A 334 0.39 0.08 -27.53
N LEU A 335 0.56 -1.08 -26.88
CA LEU A 335 1.36 -2.16 -27.42
C LEU A 335 0.59 -2.94 -28.49
N THR A 336 1.14 -2.94 -29.70
CA THR A 336 0.60 -3.64 -30.87
C THR A 336 1.64 -4.57 -31.47
N ILE A 337 1.22 -5.45 -32.38
CA ILE A 337 2.12 -6.37 -33.08
C ILE A 337 3.21 -5.64 -33.89
N GLU A 338 2.97 -4.40 -34.27
CA GLU A 338 3.90 -3.59 -35.05
C GLU A 338 4.97 -2.89 -34.21
N ASN A 339 4.72 -2.67 -32.89
CA ASN A 339 5.59 -1.83 -32.07
C ASN A 339 6.13 -2.47 -30.79
N TYR A 340 5.64 -3.65 -30.38
CA TYR A 340 5.99 -4.23 -29.07
C TYR A 340 7.47 -4.57 -28.95
N GLU A 341 8.11 -5.04 -30.02
CA GLU A 341 9.56 -5.36 -30.01
C GLU A 341 10.40 -4.11 -29.75
N GLU A 342 10.11 -2.99 -30.43
CA GLU A 342 10.85 -1.75 -30.26
C GLU A 342 10.59 -1.13 -28.87
N SER A 343 9.34 -1.22 -28.39
CA SER A 343 8.93 -0.67 -27.09
C SER A 343 9.53 -1.41 -25.91
N LEU A 344 9.85 -2.70 -26.07
CA LEU A 344 10.37 -3.55 -24.99
C LEU A 344 11.89 -3.81 -25.12
N LYS A 345 12.48 -3.33 -26.20
CA LYS A 345 13.91 -3.52 -26.46
C LYS A 345 14.80 -2.84 -25.41
N GLY A 346 15.81 -3.55 -24.97
CA GLY A 346 16.82 -3.00 -24.07
C GLY A 346 16.46 -3.08 -22.58
N LEU A 347 15.26 -3.55 -22.23
CA LEU A 347 14.87 -3.79 -20.85
C LEU A 347 15.61 -4.99 -20.24
N ASP A 348 15.82 -4.96 -18.94
CA ASP A 348 16.47 -6.01 -18.17
C ASP A 348 15.44 -6.92 -17.46
N GLY A 349 14.20 -6.45 -17.32
CA GLY A 349 13.09 -7.20 -16.75
C GLY A 349 11.74 -6.66 -17.17
N ILE A 350 10.71 -7.50 -17.14
CA ILE A 350 9.32 -7.14 -17.46
C ILE A 350 8.41 -7.62 -16.33
N LEU A 351 7.58 -6.70 -15.81
CA LEU A 351 6.54 -6.98 -14.84
C LEU A 351 5.17 -6.65 -15.43
N VAL A 352 4.26 -7.62 -15.37
CA VAL A 352 2.85 -7.41 -15.73
C VAL A 352 2.01 -7.47 -14.45
N PRO A 353 1.47 -6.32 -14.00
CA PRO A 353 0.72 -6.25 -12.75
C PRO A 353 -0.71 -6.75 -12.90
N GLY A 354 -1.40 -6.88 -11.75
CA GLY A 354 -2.82 -7.15 -11.67
C GLY A 354 -3.70 -6.11 -12.36
N GLY A 355 -4.98 -6.42 -12.49
CA GLY A 355 -6.00 -5.56 -13.08
C GLY A 355 -7.25 -6.34 -13.42
N PHE A 356 -8.31 -5.64 -13.82
CA PHE A 356 -9.62 -6.22 -14.18
C PHE A 356 -10.07 -5.75 -15.57
N GLY A 357 -10.84 -6.59 -16.26
CA GLY A 357 -11.46 -6.28 -17.56
C GLY A 357 -10.51 -6.31 -18.75
N THR A 358 -11.09 -6.17 -19.94
CA THR A 358 -10.48 -6.51 -21.25
C THR A 358 -9.46 -5.50 -21.78
N ARG A 359 -9.48 -4.25 -21.29
CA ARG A 359 -8.67 -3.14 -21.80
C ARG A 359 -7.16 -3.43 -21.63
N GLY A 360 -6.39 -3.32 -22.71
CA GLY A 360 -4.93 -3.51 -22.71
C GLY A 360 -4.45 -4.96 -22.55
N THR A 361 -5.33 -5.97 -22.62
CA THR A 361 -4.95 -7.37 -22.38
C THR A 361 -4.05 -7.90 -23.49
N GLU A 362 -4.35 -7.63 -24.77
CA GLU A 362 -3.55 -8.12 -25.89
C GLU A 362 -2.11 -7.55 -25.85
N GLY A 363 -1.96 -6.28 -25.48
CA GLY A 363 -0.60 -5.71 -25.29
C GLY A 363 0.16 -6.36 -24.13
N LYS A 364 -0.52 -6.77 -23.05
CA LYS A 364 0.11 -7.55 -21.98
C LYS A 364 0.55 -8.93 -22.48
N ILE A 365 -0.28 -9.60 -23.32
CA ILE A 365 0.06 -10.89 -23.93
C ILE A 365 1.31 -10.75 -24.82
N LEU A 366 1.41 -9.68 -25.62
CA LEU A 366 2.61 -9.39 -26.45
C LEU A 366 3.86 -9.16 -25.57
N ALA A 367 3.71 -8.48 -24.46
CA ALA A 367 4.84 -8.28 -23.52
C ALA A 367 5.32 -9.59 -22.88
N VAL A 368 4.38 -10.48 -22.54
CA VAL A 368 4.69 -11.83 -22.05
C VAL A 368 5.40 -12.65 -23.11
N GLN A 369 4.89 -12.65 -24.36
CA GLN A 369 5.51 -13.32 -25.50
C GLN A 369 6.97 -12.86 -25.68
N TYR A 370 7.18 -11.55 -25.69
CA TYR A 370 8.51 -10.97 -25.82
C TYR A 370 9.45 -11.43 -24.70
N ALA A 371 8.99 -11.41 -23.45
CA ALA A 371 9.77 -11.86 -22.30
C ALA A 371 10.15 -13.34 -22.43
N ARG A 372 9.19 -14.21 -22.80
CA ARG A 372 9.43 -15.65 -22.95
C ARG A 372 10.40 -15.95 -24.08
N GLU A 373 10.21 -15.37 -25.27
CA GLU A 373 11.03 -15.67 -26.46
C GLU A 373 12.45 -15.11 -26.34
N HIS A 374 12.62 -13.93 -25.74
CA HIS A 374 13.93 -13.29 -25.56
C HIS A 374 14.61 -13.62 -24.23
N LYS A 375 13.99 -14.50 -23.41
CA LYS A 375 14.49 -14.90 -22.09
C LYS A 375 14.76 -13.74 -21.14
N ILE A 376 13.94 -12.68 -21.23
CA ILE A 376 14.01 -11.53 -20.33
C ILE A 376 13.29 -11.89 -19.02
N PRO A 377 13.91 -11.66 -17.85
CA PRO A 377 13.27 -11.89 -16.55
C PRO A 377 11.84 -11.32 -16.47
N PHE A 378 10.90 -12.18 -16.10
CA PHE A 378 9.47 -11.88 -16.10
C PHE A 378 8.80 -12.19 -14.76
N LEU A 379 7.98 -11.26 -14.28
CA LEU A 379 7.06 -11.48 -13.15
C LEU A 379 5.64 -11.08 -13.55
N GLY A 380 4.71 -12.05 -13.50
CA GLY A 380 3.28 -11.83 -13.72
C GLY A 380 2.51 -11.90 -12.40
N ILE A 381 1.78 -10.83 -12.05
CA ILE A 381 1.01 -10.73 -10.81
C ILE A 381 -0.48 -10.79 -11.12
N CYS A 382 -1.23 -11.71 -10.49
CA CYS A 382 -2.68 -11.85 -10.62
C CYS A 382 -3.11 -11.98 -12.09
N LEU A 383 -3.72 -10.94 -12.70
CA LEU A 383 -3.98 -10.92 -14.15
C LEU A 383 -2.70 -11.15 -14.97
N GLY A 384 -1.54 -10.70 -14.49
CA GLY A 384 -0.25 -10.93 -15.14
C GLY A 384 0.10 -12.42 -15.26
N MET A 385 -0.19 -13.25 -14.26
CA MET A 385 -0.07 -14.70 -14.34
C MET A 385 -1.09 -15.28 -15.33
N GLN A 386 -2.34 -14.80 -15.29
CA GLN A 386 -3.39 -15.29 -16.17
C GLN A 386 -3.08 -15.03 -17.65
N VAL A 387 -2.61 -13.82 -18.00
CA VAL A 387 -2.20 -13.52 -19.39
C VAL A 387 -0.96 -14.30 -19.81
N ALA A 388 -0.08 -14.67 -18.88
CA ALA A 388 1.06 -15.55 -19.17
C ALA A 388 0.59 -16.96 -19.56
N ILE A 389 -0.42 -17.47 -18.90
CA ILE A 389 -1.03 -18.77 -19.25
C ILE A 389 -1.76 -18.68 -20.59
N ILE A 390 -2.49 -17.59 -20.85
CA ILE A 390 -3.17 -17.36 -22.12
C ILE A 390 -2.15 -17.29 -23.28
N GLU A 391 -1.06 -16.53 -23.09
CA GLU A 391 0.02 -16.43 -24.08
C GLU A 391 0.60 -17.83 -24.40
N PHE A 392 0.94 -18.57 -23.35
CA PHE A 392 1.52 -19.91 -23.49
C PHE A 392 0.55 -20.87 -24.19
N ALA A 393 -0.72 -20.82 -23.86
CA ALA A 393 -1.74 -21.64 -24.50
C ALA A 393 -1.90 -21.29 -25.99
N ARG A 394 -1.84 -20.01 -26.37
CA ARG A 394 -1.94 -19.56 -27.75
C ARG A 394 -0.71 -19.93 -28.58
N ASN A 395 0.49 -19.63 -28.08
CA ASN A 395 1.71 -19.65 -28.87
C ASN A 395 2.54 -20.93 -28.69
N VAL A 396 2.37 -21.67 -27.59
CA VAL A 396 3.08 -22.92 -27.34
C VAL A 396 2.17 -24.13 -27.55
N LEU A 397 0.92 -24.10 -27.03
CA LEU A 397 -0.02 -25.22 -27.20
C LEU A 397 -0.81 -25.16 -28.52
N GLY A 398 -0.81 -24.00 -29.22
CA GLY A 398 -1.54 -23.82 -30.49
C GLY A 398 -3.05 -23.57 -30.31
N TYR A 399 -3.53 -23.26 -29.12
CA TYR A 399 -4.92 -22.89 -28.86
C TYR A 399 -5.15 -21.40 -29.12
N HIS A 400 -5.20 -21.02 -30.42
CA HIS A 400 -5.14 -19.62 -30.86
C HIS A 400 -6.25 -18.71 -30.30
N ASP A 401 -7.38 -19.26 -29.88
CA ASP A 401 -8.48 -18.53 -29.24
C ASP A 401 -8.46 -18.60 -27.68
N ALA A 402 -7.44 -19.25 -27.09
CA ALA A 402 -7.36 -19.40 -25.65
C ALA A 402 -7.49 -18.06 -24.93
N ASN A 403 -8.33 -18.02 -23.90
CA ASN A 403 -8.63 -16.81 -23.17
C ASN A 403 -9.13 -17.10 -21.74
N SER A 404 -9.37 -16.03 -20.99
CA SER A 404 -10.18 -16.04 -19.77
C SER A 404 -11.65 -15.83 -20.14
N ILE A 405 -12.58 -16.52 -19.47
CA ILE A 405 -14.02 -16.26 -19.61
C ILE A 405 -14.43 -14.87 -19.12
N GLU A 406 -13.62 -14.21 -18.29
CA GLU A 406 -13.79 -12.80 -17.95
C GLU A 406 -13.60 -11.89 -19.17
N LEU A 407 -12.61 -12.21 -19.99
CA LEU A 407 -12.18 -11.38 -21.12
C LEU A 407 -12.92 -11.71 -22.41
N ASN A 408 -13.22 -13.00 -22.63
CA ASN A 408 -13.99 -13.52 -23.76
C ASN A 408 -14.84 -14.72 -23.31
N PRO A 409 -16.13 -14.51 -23.00
CA PRO A 409 -17.02 -15.59 -22.56
C PRO A 409 -17.24 -16.69 -23.61
N ASP A 410 -17.01 -16.38 -24.89
CA ASP A 410 -17.26 -17.28 -26.02
C ASP A 410 -16.00 -18.07 -26.45
N THR A 411 -14.90 -18.00 -25.72
CA THR A 411 -13.67 -18.73 -26.05
C THR A 411 -13.89 -20.25 -26.03
N LEU A 412 -13.36 -20.95 -27.04
CA LEU A 412 -13.38 -22.41 -27.07
C LEU A 412 -12.35 -23.05 -26.14
N HIS A 413 -11.32 -22.29 -25.74
CA HIS A 413 -10.28 -22.75 -24.83
C HIS A 413 -10.20 -21.83 -23.60
N PRO A 414 -11.14 -21.95 -22.64
CA PRO A 414 -11.17 -21.14 -21.43
C PRO A 414 -10.10 -21.62 -20.43
N VAL A 415 -8.85 -21.23 -20.66
CA VAL A 415 -7.72 -21.61 -19.80
C VAL A 415 -7.76 -20.94 -18.42
N ILE A 416 -8.53 -19.85 -18.31
CA ILE A 416 -8.86 -19.16 -17.06
C ILE A 416 -10.38 -19.11 -16.93
N ALA A 417 -10.91 -19.58 -15.80
CA ALA A 417 -12.36 -19.76 -15.60
C ALA A 417 -12.76 -19.46 -14.14
N LEU A 418 -14.08 -19.40 -13.89
CA LEU A 418 -14.60 -19.39 -12.52
C LEU A 418 -14.46 -20.79 -11.90
N MET A 419 -14.23 -20.82 -10.59
CA MET A 419 -14.39 -22.06 -9.84
C MET A 419 -15.88 -22.41 -9.70
N PRO A 420 -16.25 -23.70 -9.68
CA PRO A 420 -17.65 -24.12 -9.57
C PRO A 420 -18.41 -23.54 -8.37
N GLU A 421 -17.70 -23.25 -7.27
CA GLU A 421 -18.27 -22.68 -6.04
C GLU A 421 -18.59 -21.16 -6.18
N GLN A 422 -18.11 -20.51 -7.22
CA GLN A 422 -18.32 -19.07 -7.50
C GLN A 422 -19.37 -18.82 -8.58
N ASP A 423 -19.94 -19.88 -9.15
CA ASP A 423 -20.96 -19.77 -10.17
C ASP A 423 -22.30 -19.33 -9.55
N GLY A 424 -22.95 -18.32 -10.13
CA GLY A 424 -24.26 -17.83 -9.68
C GLY A 424 -24.25 -16.71 -8.62
N ILE A 425 -23.11 -16.11 -8.28
CA ILE A 425 -23.03 -14.96 -7.35
C ILE A 425 -23.17 -13.65 -8.14
N GLU A 426 -24.30 -12.92 -7.93
CA GLU A 426 -24.63 -11.69 -8.66
C GLU A 426 -23.96 -10.41 -8.11
N ASP A 427 -23.58 -10.38 -6.82
CA ASP A 427 -23.00 -9.20 -6.19
C ASP A 427 -21.54 -8.97 -6.60
N LEU A 428 -21.20 -7.76 -7.08
CA LEU A 428 -19.85 -7.37 -7.44
C LEU A 428 -18.92 -7.16 -6.22
N GLY A 429 -19.48 -6.83 -5.06
CA GLY A 429 -18.73 -6.61 -3.83
C GLY A 429 -18.71 -7.85 -2.94
N GLY A 430 -17.53 -8.24 -2.42
CA GLY A 430 -17.38 -9.35 -1.48
C GLY A 430 -17.41 -10.75 -2.09
N THR A 431 -17.36 -10.87 -3.44
CA THR A 431 -17.40 -12.15 -4.18
C THR A 431 -16.03 -12.58 -4.68
N LEU A 432 -15.02 -11.77 -4.42
CA LEU A 432 -13.62 -12.05 -4.74
C LEU A 432 -13.01 -12.98 -3.70
N ARG A 433 -11.95 -13.68 -4.12
CA ARG A 433 -11.03 -14.31 -3.20
C ARG A 433 -10.14 -13.20 -2.65
N LEU A 434 -10.40 -12.80 -1.39
CA LEU A 434 -9.80 -11.64 -0.72
C LEU A 434 -9.01 -12.05 0.51
N GLY A 435 -7.81 -11.46 0.68
CA GLY A 435 -6.98 -11.68 1.85
C GLY A 435 -5.93 -12.77 1.67
N SER A 436 -5.36 -13.22 2.78
CA SER A 436 -4.24 -14.16 2.79
C SER A 436 -4.73 -15.60 2.63
N TYR A 437 -4.21 -16.29 1.60
CA TYR A 437 -4.48 -17.71 1.35
C TYR A 437 -3.19 -18.52 1.33
N PRO A 438 -3.22 -19.75 1.86
CA PRO A 438 -2.05 -20.62 1.89
C PRO A 438 -1.77 -21.20 0.51
N CYS A 439 -0.47 -21.30 0.20
CA CYS A 439 0.03 -21.97 -0.99
C CYS A 439 1.18 -22.89 -0.62
N LYS A 440 1.22 -24.07 -1.23
CA LYS A 440 2.27 -25.06 -1.07
C LYS A 440 3.16 -25.08 -2.30
N LEU A 441 4.44 -24.73 -2.11
CA LEU A 441 5.42 -24.69 -3.18
C LEU A 441 6.04 -26.07 -3.45
N LYS A 442 6.31 -26.35 -4.72
CA LYS A 442 7.01 -27.56 -5.16
C LYS A 442 8.52 -27.40 -4.92
N GLU A 443 9.11 -28.38 -4.23
CA GLU A 443 10.56 -28.40 -3.99
C GLU A 443 11.36 -28.43 -5.30
N GLY A 444 12.53 -27.79 -5.29
CA GLY A 444 13.43 -27.72 -6.45
C GLY A 444 12.98 -26.75 -7.55
N THR A 445 12.05 -25.84 -7.25
CA THR A 445 11.62 -24.76 -8.14
C THR A 445 12.25 -23.43 -7.72
N LYS A 446 12.32 -22.44 -8.63
CA LYS A 446 12.82 -21.10 -8.32
C LYS A 446 12.03 -20.44 -7.20
N SER A 447 10.71 -20.53 -7.25
CA SER A 447 9.84 -19.97 -6.20
C SER A 447 10.16 -20.59 -4.85
N TYR A 448 10.33 -21.93 -4.77
CA TYR A 448 10.74 -22.59 -3.52
C TYR A 448 12.09 -22.07 -3.00
N GLU A 449 13.09 -21.95 -3.88
CA GLU A 449 14.41 -21.43 -3.51
C GLU A 449 14.35 -19.99 -3.00
N LEU A 450 13.55 -19.13 -3.66
CA LEU A 450 13.39 -17.73 -3.28
C LEU A 450 12.71 -17.56 -1.92
N TYR A 451 11.64 -18.31 -1.66
CA TYR A 451 10.92 -18.26 -0.36
C TYR A 451 11.65 -19.01 0.76
N GLY A 452 12.50 -19.98 0.41
CA GLY A 452 13.23 -20.82 1.38
C GLY A 452 12.35 -21.71 2.26
N LYS A 453 11.07 -21.89 1.90
CA LYS A 453 10.10 -22.72 2.62
C LYS A 453 8.99 -23.20 1.69
N GLN A 454 8.36 -24.32 2.05
CA GLN A 454 7.32 -24.95 1.26
C GLN A 454 5.96 -24.28 1.45
N ASP A 455 5.57 -24.03 2.70
CA ASP A 455 4.27 -23.45 3.03
C ASP A 455 4.40 -21.92 3.11
N ILE A 456 3.69 -21.24 2.23
CA ILE A 456 3.63 -19.79 2.15
C ILE A 456 2.17 -19.33 2.18
N ALA A 457 1.95 -18.04 2.34
CA ALA A 457 0.63 -17.45 2.21
C ALA A 457 0.77 -16.06 1.56
N GLU A 458 -0.04 -15.81 0.55
CA GLU A 458 -0.08 -14.53 -0.16
C GLU A 458 -1.47 -13.91 -0.10
N ARG A 459 -1.54 -12.57 -0.25
CA ARG A 459 -2.80 -11.84 -0.34
C ARG A 459 -3.37 -11.95 -1.73
N HIS A 460 -4.67 -12.14 -1.84
CA HIS A 460 -5.41 -12.30 -3.09
C HIS A 460 -6.47 -11.23 -3.25
N ARG A 461 -6.76 -10.90 -4.53
CA ARG A 461 -7.85 -10.02 -4.93
C ARG A 461 -8.28 -10.38 -6.35
N HIS A 462 -8.95 -11.51 -6.52
CA HIS A 462 -9.39 -12.00 -7.84
C HIS A 462 -10.58 -12.94 -7.74
N ARG A 463 -11.21 -13.21 -8.88
CA ARG A 463 -12.36 -14.12 -9.00
C ARG A 463 -12.04 -15.33 -9.87
N TYR A 464 -11.23 -15.15 -10.92
CA TYR A 464 -10.95 -16.17 -11.91
C TYR A 464 -9.67 -16.92 -11.58
N GLU A 465 -9.65 -18.20 -11.93
CA GLU A 465 -8.58 -19.15 -11.59
C GLU A 465 -8.14 -19.93 -12.83
N VAL A 466 -7.01 -20.59 -12.75
CA VAL A 466 -6.53 -21.52 -13.80
C VAL A 466 -7.51 -22.68 -13.94
N ASN A 467 -7.99 -22.94 -15.16
CA ASN A 467 -8.86 -24.07 -15.44
C ASN A 467 -8.09 -25.39 -15.36
N ASN A 468 -8.53 -26.27 -14.46
CA ASN A 468 -7.87 -27.54 -14.18
C ASN A 468 -7.79 -28.48 -15.38
N ASP A 469 -8.70 -28.37 -16.37
CA ASP A 469 -8.72 -29.20 -17.56
C ASP A 469 -7.47 -29.01 -18.46
N TYR A 470 -6.79 -27.89 -18.33
CA TYR A 470 -5.59 -27.55 -19.11
C TYR A 470 -4.26 -27.82 -18.39
N ARG A 471 -4.28 -28.16 -17.10
CA ARG A 471 -3.06 -28.30 -16.28
C ARG A 471 -2.05 -29.27 -16.89
N LYS A 472 -2.53 -30.43 -17.34
CA LYS A 472 -1.69 -31.47 -17.92
C LYS A 472 -0.99 -30.99 -19.18
N GLN A 473 -1.71 -30.31 -20.07
CA GLN A 473 -1.14 -29.79 -21.32
C GLN A 473 -0.10 -28.70 -21.07
N LEU A 474 -0.33 -27.83 -20.05
CA LEU A 474 0.64 -26.81 -19.64
C LEU A 474 1.94 -27.45 -19.16
N GLU A 475 1.85 -28.43 -18.23
CA GLU A 475 3.03 -29.08 -17.64
C GLU A 475 3.82 -29.92 -18.66
N GLU A 476 3.14 -30.67 -19.54
CA GLU A 476 3.78 -31.48 -20.59
C GLU A 476 4.55 -30.64 -21.63
N ASN A 477 4.23 -29.34 -21.76
CA ASN A 477 4.87 -28.43 -22.69
C ASN A 477 5.81 -27.40 -22.04
N GLY A 478 6.14 -27.56 -20.74
CA GLY A 478 7.21 -26.80 -20.08
C GLY A 478 6.77 -25.66 -19.18
N MET A 479 5.45 -25.47 -18.95
CA MET A 479 4.97 -24.58 -17.90
C MET A 479 4.72 -25.37 -16.62
N SER A 480 5.55 -25.21 -15.61
CA SER A 480 5.44 -25.89 -14.33
C SER A 480 4.43 -25.17 -13.42
N LEU A 481 3.52 -25.94 -12.82
CA LEU A 481 2.60 -25.45 -11.79
C LEU A 481 3.29 -25.65 -10.43
N VAL A 482 3.95 -24.61 -9.95
CA VAL A 482 4.92 -24.70 -8.84
C VAL A 482 4.34 -24.34 -7.48
N GLY A 483 3.21 -23.67 -7.44
CA GLY A 483 2.46 -23.35 -6.23
C GLY A 483 1.01 -23.79 -6.36
N LEU A 484 0.52 -24.54 -5.38
CA LEU A 484 -0.85 -25.01 -5.34
C LEU A 484 -1.49 -24.70 -3.99
N SER A 485 -2.83 -24.56 -3.98
CA SER A 485 -3.58 -24.57 -2.71
C SER A 485 -3.30 -25.87 -1.94
N PRO A 486 -3.45 -25.91 -0.60
CA PRO A 486 -3.14 -27.11 0.21
C PRO A 486 -3.89 -28.37 -0.22
N ASP A 487 -5.09 -28.23 -0.79
CA ASP A 487 -5.89 -29.32 -1.36
C ASP A 487 -5.49 -29.67 -2.82
N GLY A 488 -4.55 -28.94 -3.40
CA GLY A 488 -4.03 -29.14 -4.75
C GLY A 488 -4.96 -28.71 -5.89
N ARG A 489 -6.14 -28.12 -5.58
CA ARG A 489 -7.14 -27.78 -6.60
C ARG A 489 -6.85 -26.47 -7.34
N ILE A 490 -6.26 -25.49 -6.67
CA ILE A 490 -6.04 -24.15 -7.22
C ILE A 490 -4.57 -23.97 -7.56
N VAL A 491 -4.28 -23.42 -8.73
CA VAL A 491 -2.92 -23.07 -9.16
C VAL A 491 -2.63 -21.64 -8.70
N GLU A 492 -1.67 -21.51 -7.80
CA GLU A 492 -1.27 -20.23 -7.20
C GLU A 492 -0.03 -19.62 -7.85
N MET A 493 0.86 -20.48 -8.39
CA MET A 493 2.09 -20.02 -9.01
C MET A 493 2.52 -20.92 -10.17
N ILE A 494 3.10 -20.30 -11.19
CA ILE A 494 3.64 -20.94 -12.39
C ILE A 494 5.08 -20.51 -12.63
N GLU A 495 5.85 -21.40 -13.31
CA GLU A 495 7.19 -21.11 -13.83
C GLU A 495 7.36 -21.73 -15.22
N ILE A 496 8.17 -21.10 -16.08
CA ILE A 496 8.72 -21.76 -17.28
C ILE A 496 10.12 -22.28 -16.92
N THR A 497 10.28 -23.60 -16.88
CA THR A 497 11.47 -24.28 -16.33
C THR A 497 12.75 -23.92 -17.09
N GLU A 498 12.69 -23.84 -18.41
CA GLU A 498 13.83 -23.54 -19.30
C GLU A 498 14.19 -22.03 -19.35
N HIS A 499 13.43 -21.19 -18.64
CA HIS A 499 13.62 -19.73 -18.64
C HIS A 499 14.48 -19.28 -17.43
N PRO A 500 15.42 -18.34 -17.58
CA PRO A 500 16.24 -17.83 -16.49
C PRO A 500 15.43 -17.34 -15.28
N PHE A 501 14.38 -16.60 -15.52
CA PHE A 501 13.40 -16.17 -14.50
C PHE A 501 12.06 -15.85 -15.17
N PHE A 502 11.11 -16.76 -15.09
CA PHE A 502 9.74 -16.54 -15.56
C PHE A 502 8.80 -17.09 -14.50
N VAL A 503 8.21 -16.19 -13.72
CA VAL A 503 7.35 -16.54 -12.59
C VAL A 503 6.03 -15.81 -12.72
N GLY A 504 4.94 -16.54 -12.53
CA GLY A 504 3.60 -15.97 -12.36
C GLY A 504 3.03 -16.33 -11.01
N THR A 505 2.35 -15.41 -10.37
CA THR A 505 1.64 -15.63 -9.10
C THR A 505 0.21 -15.09 -9.19
N GLN A 506 -0.75 -15.88 -8.67
CA GLN A 506 -2.15 -15.44 -8.58
C GLN A 506 -2.35 -14.46 -7.43
N GLY A 507 -1.53 -14.56 -6.39
CA GLY A 507 -1.49 -13.62 -5.28
C GLY A 507 -0.85 -12.28 -5.64
N HIS A 508 -0.91 -11.35 -4.70
CA HIS A 508 -0.38 -9.99 -4.76
C HIS A 508 0.82 -9.83 -3.80
N PRO A 509 2.02 -10.29 -4.20
CA PRO A 509 3.22 -10.25 -3.36
C PRO A 509 3.68 -8.83 -3.02
N GLU A 510 3.33 -7.85 -3.86
CA GLU A 510 3.63 -6.43 -3.64
C GLU A 510 3.04 -5.91 -2.33
N LEU A 511 1.89 -6.43 -1.91
CA LEU A 511 1.20 -6.00 -0.68
C LEU A 511 1.93 -6.43 0.59
N LYS A 512 2.81 -7.43 0.50
CA LYS A 512 3.58 -7.96 1.64
C LYS A 512 5.04 -7.54 1.65
N SER A 513 5.50 -6.81 0.64
CA SER A 513 6.88 -6.33 0.57
C SER A 513 7.15 -5.19 1.57
N ARG A 514 8.31 -5.23 2.20
CA ARG A 514 8.78 -4.24 3.19
C ARG A 514 10.17 -3.74 2.81
N PRO A 515 10.56 -2.52 3.15
CA PRO A 515 11.88 -2.00 2.79
C PRO A 515 13.04 -2.79 3.41
N ASN A 516 12.86 -3.29 4.65
CA ASN A 516 13.84 -4.13 5.33
C ASN A 516 13.71 -5.63 4.98
N HIS A 517 12.54 -6.05 4.45
CA HIS A 517 12.21 -7.43 4.12
C HIS A 517 11.56 -7.48 2.74
N ALA A 518 12.37 -7.24 1.70
CA ALA A 518 11.92 -7.30 0.32
C ALA A 518 11.25 -8.64 0.02
N HIS A 519 10.09 -8.60 -0.62
CA HIS A 519 9.37 -9.82 -0.97
C HIS A 519 10.23 -10.71 -1.90
N PRO A 520 10.31 -12.04 -1.67
CA PRO A 520 11.20 -12.94 -2.40
C PRO A 520 11.08 -12.85 -3.93
N LEU A 521 9.87 -12.73 -4.47
CA LEU A 521 9.67 -12.65 -5.93
C LEU A 521 10.20 -11.35 -6.53
N PHE A 522 10.07 -10.22 -5.85
CA PHE A 522 10.62 -8.95 -6.31
C PHE A 522 12.15 -8.92 -6.17
N LYS A 523 12.67 -9.44 -5.06
CA LYS A 523 14.12 -9.64 -4.90
C LYS A 523 14.69 -10.51 -6.02
N GLY A 524 14.02 -11.63 -6.32
CA GLY A 524 14.41 -12.55 -7.38
C GLY A 524 14.36 -11.92 -8.77
N LEU A 525 13.30 -11.16 -9.09
CA LEU A 525 13.18 -10.45 -10.37
C LEU A 525 14.33 -9.46 -10.57
N VAL A 526 14.62 -8.62 -9.58
CA VAL A 526 15.70 -7.62 -9.66
C VAL A 526 17.07 -8.30 -9.78
N GLN A 527 17.31 -9.37 -9.02
CA GLN A 527 18.53 -10.17 -9.13
C GLN A 527 18.71 -10.77 -10.52
N ALA A 528 17.64 -11.35 -11.08
CA ALA A 528 17.66 -11.93 -12.42
C ALA A 528 17.88 -10.84 -13.50
N ALA A 529 17.24 -9.67 -13.34
CA ALA A 529 17.42 -8.52 -14.23
C ALA A 529 18.88 -8.02 -14.23
N ALA A 530 19.50 -7.92 -13.06
CA ALA A 530 20.92 -7.53 -12.95
C ALA A 530 21.86 -8.56 -13.60
N THR A 531 21.55 -9.84 -13.46
CA THR A 531 22.30 -10.93 -14.12
C THR A 531 22.15 -10.86 -15.64
N TYR A 532 20.92 -10.73 -16.13
CA TYR A 532 20.61 -10.61 -17.55
C TYR A 532 21.31 -9.41 -18.20
N LYS A 533 21.28 -8.24 -17.54
CA LYS A 533 21.98 -7.03 -18.00
C LYS A 533 23.48 -7.28 -18.16
N LYS A 534 24.11 -7.94 -17.18
CA LYS A 534 25.54 -8.25 -17.19
C LYS A 534 25.89 -9.20 -18.33
N GLU A 535 25.12 -10.25 -18.55
CA GLU A 535 25.32 -11.22 -19.62
C GLU A 535 25.18 -10.60 -21.01
N ARG A 536 24.11 -9.76 -21.19
CA ARG A 536 23.90 -9.00 -22.43
C ARG A 536 25.05 -8.04 -22.73
N GLY A 537 25.57 -7.34 -21.71
CA GLY A 537 26.72 -6.42 -21.86
C GLY A 537 28.05 -7.11 -22.18
N GLN A 538 28.21 -8.40 -21.88
CA GLN A 538 29.38 -9.20 -22.24
C GLN A 538 29.29 -9.78 -23.66
N SER A 539 28.11 -9.81 -24.23
CA SER A 539 27.84 -10.34 -25.58
C SER A 539 27.90 -9.27 -26.69
N LEU A 540 28.08 -8.00 -26.33
CA LEU A 540 28.28 -6.83 -27.22
C LEU A 540 29.78 -6.45 -27.24
#